data_6ea160ab81889c75b368e970a1f9ac7a
#
_entry.id   6ea160ab81889c75b368e970a1f9ac7a
#
_cell.length_a   1.000
_cell.length_b   1.000
_cell.length_c   1.000
_cell.angle_alpha   90.00
_cell.angle_beta   90.00
_cell.angle_gamma   90.00
#
_symmetry.space_group_name_H-M   'P 1'
#
loop_
_entity.id
_entity.type
_entity.pdbx_description
1 polymer ?
#
loop_
_entity_poly.entity_id
_entity_poly.type
_entity_poly.pdbx_seq_one_letter_code
_entity_poly.pdbx_strand_id
1 'polypeptide(L)'
;DYDYLASEWDPTHMSRDEYKEFVSYLRDKGIISDEEKRYLDGERIATSGQSWVSFDYPTPVEYGDENVLEYMRYEASLVYEHRTTYTEWGKNLSKKIVSILEEMERRR
;
A
#
# COMPACT_ATOMS: atom_id res chain seq x y z
N ASP A 1 6.66 -13.02 8.88
CA ASP A 1 8.07 -12.79 9.20
C ASP A 1 8.60 -11.57 8.44
N TYR A 2 8.97 -10.56 9.18
CA TYR A 2 9.43 -9.29 8.60
C TYR A 2 10.76 -9.41 7.84
N ASP A 3 11.62 -10.33 8.25
CA ASP A 3 12.87 -10.53 7.53
C ASP A 3 12.60 -11.06 6.13
N TYR A 4 11.67 -11.99 6.01
CA TYR A 4 11.26 -12.50 4.71
C TYR A 4 10.64 -11.39 3.87
N LEU A 5 9.70 -10.63 4.44
CA LEU A 5 9.05 -9.53 3.73
C LEU A 5 10.09 -8.53 3.22
N ALA A 6 11.03 -8.16 4.08
CA ALA A 6 12.08 -7.18 3.73
C ALA A 6 13.00 -7.71 2.63
N SER A 7 13.22 -9.01 2.58
CA SER A 7 14.08 -9.60 1.55
C SER A 7 13.39 -9.71 0.20
N GLU A 8 12.05 -9.86 0.20
CA GLU A 8 11.30 -10.09 -1.04
C GLU A 8 10.82 -8.80 -1.70
N TRP A 9 10.51 -7.78 -0.90
CA TRP A 9 9.93 -6.55 -1.44
C TRP A 9 10.60 -5.33 -0.86
N ASP A 10 10.83 -4.34 -1.73
CA ASP A 10 11.34 -3.03 -1.32
C ASP A 10 10.15 -2.08 -1.15
N PRO A 11 9.86 -1.62 0.08
CA PRO A 11 8.72 -0.75 0.31
C PRO A 11 8.71 0.53 -0.51
N THR A 12 9.86 0.98 -0.96
CA THR A 12 9.99 2.24 -1.69
C THR A 12 10.09 2.05 -3.19
N HIS A 13 10.17 0.81 -3.66
CA HIS A 13 10.29 0.50 -5.10
C HIS A 13 9.57 -0.80 -5.41
N MET A 14 8.29 -0.70 -5.75
CA MET A 14 7.52 -1.87 -6.16
C MET A 14 6.87 -1.62 -7.51
N SER A 15 6.96 -2.59 -8.40
CA SER A 15 6.13 -2.60 -9.58
C SER A 15 4.69 -2.95 -9.16
N ARG A 16 3.75 -2.77 -10.08
CA ARG A 16 2.37 -3.15 -9.82
C ARG A 16 2.24 -4.63 -9.48
N ASP A 17 2.94 -5.48 -10.22
CA ASP A 17 2.91 -6.93 -10.00
C ASP A 17 3.51 -7.28 -8.64
N GLU A 18 4.61 -6.65 -8.29
CA GLU A 18 5.23 -6.86 -6.98
C GLU A 18 4.31 -6.43 -5.85
N TYR A 19 3.63 -5.31 -6.00
CA TYR A 19 2.66 -4.86 -5.02
C TYR A 19 1.53 -5.87 -4.85
N LYS A 20 1.01 -6.41 -5.95
CA LYS A 20 -0.06 -7.41 -5.88
C LYS A 20 0.41 -8.70 -5.22
N GLU A 21 1.63 -9.11 -5.50
CA GLU A 21 2.21 -10.27 -4.84
C GLU A 21 2.38 -10.04 -3.34
N PHE A 22 2.85 -8.86 -2.96
CA PHE A 22 3.00 -8.47 -1.56
C PHE A 22 1.65 -8.53 -0.82
N VAL A 23 0.62 -7.91 -1.39
CA VAL A 23 -0.71 -7.90 -0.79
C VAL A 23 -1.28 -9.32 -0.69
N SER A 24 -1.08 -10.14 -1.73
CA SER A 24 -1.52 -11.53 -1.72
C SER A 24 -0.83 -12.34 -0.62
N TYR A 25 0.45 -12.10 -0.42
CA TYR A 25 1.20 -12.75 0.66
C TYR A 25 0.60 -12.39 2.02
N LEU A 26 0.30 -11.11 2.25
CA LEU A 26 -0.30 -10.69 3.51
C LEU A 26 -1.64 -11.37 3.75
N ARG A 27 -2.46 -11.51 2.70
CA ARG A 27 -3.74 -12.20 2.80
C ARG A 27 -3.53 -13.69 3.11
N ASP A 28 -2.62 -14.33 2.41
CA ASP A 28 -2.36 -15.76 2.57
C ASP A 28 -1.86 -16.11 3.97
N LYS A 29 -1.15 -15.20 4.60
CA LYS A 29 -0.66 -15.37 5.97
C LYS A 29 -1.67 -14.92 7.04
N GLY A 30 -2.84 -14.46 6.62
CA GLY A 30 -3.86 -14.03 7.56
C GLY A 30 -3.57 -12.67 8.20
N ILE A 31 -2.61 -11.92 7.69
CA ILE A 31 -2.27 -10.60 8.20
C ILE A 31 -3.36 -9.61 7.80
N ILE A 32 -3.90 -9.78 6.60
CA ILE A 32 -5.05 -9.00 6.14
C ILE A 32 -6.15 -9.96 5.68
N SER A 33 -7.38 -9.45 5.64
CA SER A 33 -8.54 -10.22 5.19
C SER A 33 -8.70 -10.15 3.67
N ASP A 34 -9.61 -10.98 3.13
CA ASP A 34 -9.97 -10.92 1.72
C ASP A 34 -10.55 -9.56 1.34
N GLU A 35 -11.35 -8.98 2.24
CA GLU A 35 -11.94 -7.67 2.02
C GLU A 35 -10.86 -6.58 1.97
N GLU A 36 -9.91 -6.66 2.90
CA GLU A 36 -8.79 -5.73 2.92
C GLU A 36 -7.94 -5.86 1.67
N LYS A 37 -7.71 -7.09 1.21
CA LYS A 37 -6.97 -7.32 -0.04
C LYS A 37 -7.69 -6.69 -1.22
N ARG A 38 -9.00 -6.85 -1.32
CA ARG A 38 -9.77 -6.24 -2.42
C ARG A 38 -9.64 -4.73 -2.42
N TYR A 39 -9.70 -4.12 -1.25
CA TYR A 39 -9.53 -2.68 -1.13
C TYR A 39 -8.14 -2.24 -1.61
N LEU A 40 -7.11 -2.95 -1.18
CA LEU A 40 -5.73 -2.61 -1.55
C LEU A 40 -5.43 -2.86 -3.03
N ASP A 41 -6.00 -3.91 -3.62
CA ASP A 41 -5.79 -4.25 -5.03
C ASP A 41 -6.54 -3.32 -5.98
N GLY A 42 -7.66 -2.78 -5.53
CA GLY A 42 -8.62 -2.24 -6.48
C GLY A 42 -8.43 -0.77 -6.77
N GLU A 43 -9.06 0.02 -5.98
CA GLU A 43 -9.42 1.36 -6.38
C GLU A 43 -8.36 2.42 -6.15
N ARG A 44 -7.38 2.12 -5.30
CA ARG A 44 -6.34 3.09 -4.99
C ARG A 44 -5.20 3.05 -5.98
N ILE A 45 -5.10 1.95 -6.71
CA ILE A 45 -4.03 1.76 -7.67
C ILE A 45 -4.44 2.44 -8.96
N ALA A 46 -3.61 3.34 -9.44
CA ALA A 46 -3.91 4.10 -10.63
C ALA A 46 -3.99 3.23 -11.87
N THR A 47 -4.78 3.68 -12.79
CA THR A 47 -5.00 2.98 -14.04
C THR A 47 -4.66 3.85 -15.23
N SER A 48 -3.98 4.95 -15.01
CA SER A 48 -3.74 5.96 -16.04
C SER A 48 -2.77 5.51 -17.14
N GLY A 49 -2.04 4.45 -16.92
CA GLY A 49 -1.02 4.01 -17.87
C GLY A 49 0.33 4.66 -17.63
N GLN A 50 0.38 5.70 -16.83
CA GLN A 50 1.63 6.39 -16.51
C GLN A 50 2.14 6.05 -15.11
N SER A 51 1.22 5.71 -14.22
CA SER A 51 1.54 5.33 -12.86
C SER A 51 0.47 4.37 -12.41
N TRP A 52 0.81 3.50 -11.47
CA TRP A 52 -0.17 2.60 -10.90
C TRP A 52 -0.75 3.14 -9.58
N VAL A 53 -0.34 4.34 -9.16
CA VAL A 53 -0.95 5.03 -8.03
C VAL A 53 -1.70 6.26 -8.53
N SER A 54 -2.63 6.76 -7.71
CA SER A 54 -3.42 7.94 -8.05
C SER A 54 -2.51 9.14 -8.29
N PHE A 55 -2.82 9.94 -9.30
CA PHE A 55 -2.03 11.13 -9.54
C PHE A 55 -2.29 12.25 -8.51
N ASP A 56 -3.17 12.04 -7.58
CA ASP A 56 -3.29 12.93 -6.40
C ASP A 56 -2.14 12.68 -5.42
N TYR A 57 -1.40 11.62 -5.62
CA TYR A 57 -0.24 11.30 -4.81
C TYR A 57 0.83 12.36 -5.05
N PRO A 58 1.31 13.03 -4.00
CA PRO A 58 2.18 14.20 -4.17
C PRO A 58 3.62 13.89 -4.53
N THR A 59 4.07 12.66 -4.34
CA THR A 59 5.45 12.29 -4.59
C THR A 59 5.63 11.88 -6.05
N PRO A 60 6.65 12.38 -6.74
CA PRO A 60 6.93 11.93 -8.10
C PRO A 60 7.20 10.43 -8.11
N VAL A 61 6.61 9.75 -9.08
CA VAL A 61 6.76 8.31 -9.22
C VAL A 61 7.23 7.97 -10.62
N GLU A 62 8.00 6.91 -10.72
CA GLU A 62 8.44 6.39 -12.01
C GLU A 62 7.43 5.37 -12.49
N TYR A 63 7.27 5.28 -13.80
CA TYR A 63 6.34 4.35 -14.39
C TYR A 63 6.70 2.91 -13.99
N GLY A 64 5.74 2.25 -13.36
CA GLY A 64 5.88 0.85 -12.99
C GLY A 64 6.71 0.55 -11.76
N ASP A 65 7.20 1.59 -11.09
CA ASP A 65 8.05 1.40 -9.90
C ASP A 65 7.70 2.47 -8.88
N GLU A 66 6.85 2.12 -7.93
CA GLU A 66 6.23 3.07 -7.02
C GLU A 66 6.77 2.98 -5.60
N ASN A 67 6.86 4.14 -4.94
CA ASN A 67 7.16 4.20 -3.52
C ASN A 67 5.87 3.92 -2.74
N VAL A 68 5.63 2.65 -2.43
CA VAL A 68 4.40 2.22 -1.77
C VAL A 68 4.32 2.74 -0.35
N LEU A 69 5.45 2.78 0.36
CA LEU A 69 5.49 3.30 1.73
C LEU A 69 5.03 4.76 1.77
N GLU A 70 5.56 5.60 0.86
CA GLU A 70 5.19 7.00 0.78
C GLU A 70 3.70 7.15 0.44
N TYR A 71 3.23 6.36 -0.53
CA TYR A 71 1.82 6.39 -0.93
C TYR A 71 0.91 6.02 0.25
N MET A 72 1.25 4.97 0.99
CA MET A 72 0.42 4.54 2.12
C MET A 72 0.45 5.54 3.27
N ARG A 73 1.58 6.21 3.49
CA ARG A 73 1.66 7.30 4.46
C ARG A 73 0.73 8.44 4.07
N TYR A 74 0.70 8.78 2.78
CA TYR A 74 -0.19 9.81 2.28
C TYR A 74 -1.65 9.44 2.54
N GLU A 75 -2.04 8.21 2.18
CA GLU A 75 -3.41 7.73 2.42
C GLU A 75 -3.76 7.73 3.90
N ALA A 76 -2.83 7.33 4.75
CA ALA A 76 -3.05 7.29 6.20
C ALA A 76 -3.18 8.69 6.80
N SER A 77 -2.66 9.71 6.13
CA SER A 77 -2.68 11.09 6.62
C SER A 77 -3.90 11.88 6.15
N LEU A 78 -4.69 11.34 5.23
CA LEU A 78 -5.80 12.08 4.65
C LEU A 78 -6.85 12.43 5.71
N VAL A 79 -7.38 13.65 5.59
CA VAL A 79 -8.48 14.12 6.41
C VAL A 79 -9.69 14.25 5.50
N TYR A 80 -10.76 13.52 5.85
CA TYR A 80 -11.97 13.52 5.04
C TYR A 80 -12.95 14.55 5.59
N GLU A 81 -13.55 15.31 4.67
CA GLU A 81 -14.59 16.27 5.04
C GLU A 81 -15.80 15.58 5.64
N HIS A 82 -16.18 14.46 5.04
CA HIS A 82 -17.28 13.64 5.54
C HIS A 82 -16.75 12.27 5.94
N ARG A 83 -16.71 12.02 7.24
CA ARG A 83 -16.24 10.76 7.78
C ARG A 83 -17.37 9.75 7.74
N THR A 84 -17.04 8.56 7.24
CA THR A 84 -17.96 7.42 7.25
C THR A 84 -17.22 6.24 7.86
N THR A 85 -17.98 5.20 8.22
CA THR A 85 -17.37 3.96 8.71
C THR A 85 -16.38 3.41 7.68
N TYR A 86 -16.73 3.50 6.40
CA TYR A 86 -15.87 3.02 5.32
C TYR A 86 -14.56 3.82 5.21
N THR A 87 -14.64 5.15 5.27
CA THR A 87 -13.41 5.96 5.18
C THR A 87 -12.51 5.76 6.39
N GLU A 88 -13.07 5.61 7.58
CA GLU A 88 -12.28 5.31 8.77
C GLU A 88 -11.64 3.91 8.67
N TRP A 89 -12.37 2.95 8.16
CA TRP A 89 -11.86 1.60 7.95
C TRP A 89 -10.68 1.61 6.97
N GLY A 90 -10.83 2.30 5.84
CA GLY A 90 -9.76 2.41 4.84
C GLY A 90 -8.52 3.12 5.37
N LYS A 91 -8.73 4.18 6.14
CA LYS A 91 -7.62 4.91 6.74
C LYS A 91 -6.87 4.04 7.76
N ASN A 92 -7.61 3.28 8.57
CA ASN A 92 -7.00 2.37 9.54
C ASN A 92 -6.22 1.25 8.84
N LEU A 93 -6.73 0.77 7.72
CA LEU A 93 -6.02 -0.21 6.92
C LEU A 93 -4.71 0.37 6.38
N SER A 94 -4.74 1.59 5.87
CA SER A 94 -3.53 2.27 5.38
C SER A 94 -2.49 2.40 6.50
N LYS A 95 -2.92 2.74 7.70
CA LYS A 95 -2.01 2.83 8.87
C LYS A 95 -1.39 1.47 9.19
N LYS A 96 -2.17 0.40 9.09
CA LYS A 96 -1.68 -0.95 9.32
C LYS A 96 -0.60 -1.32 8.30
N ILE A 97 -0.85 -1.02 7.02
CA ILE A 97 0.11 -1.29 5.96
C ILE A 97 1.38 -0.44 6.14
N VAL A 98 1.23 0.82 6.53
CA VAL A 98 2.38 1.69 6.82
C VAL A 98 3.27 1.04 7.89
N SER A 99 2.66 0.54 8.97
CA SER A 99 3.43 -0.10 10.05
C SER A 99 4.24 -1.29 9.54
N ILE A 100 3.63 -2.10 8.66
CA ILE A 100 4.31 -3.25 8.08
C ILE A 100 5.47 -2.80 7.19
N LEU A 101 5.22 -1.83 6.32
CA LEU A 101 6.22 -1.34 5.38
C LEU A 101 7.38 -0.64 6.10
N GLU A 102 7.09 0.09 7.17
CA GLU A 102 8.13 0.74 7.96
C GLU A 102 9.03 -0.29 8.64
N GLU A 103 8.44 -1.36 9.15
CA GLU A 103 9.24 -2.42 9.77
C GLU A 103 10.12 -3.12 8.73
N MET A 104 9.59 -3.35 7.54
CA MET A 104 10.38 -3.90 6.44
C MET A 104 11.55 -2.98 6.10
N GLU A 105 11.30 -1.68 6.02
CA GLU A 105 12.34 -0.70 5.70
C GLU A 105 13.45 -0.71 6.75
N ARG A 106 13.10 -0.84 8.01
CA ARG A 106 14.09 -0.90 9.09
C ARG A 106 15.01 -2.11 8.99
N ARG A 107 14.54 -3.20 8.40
CA ARG A 107 15.27 -4.46 8.31
C ARG A 107 16.07 -4.63 7.02
N ARG A 108 16.00 -3.64 6.14
CA ARG A 108 16.73 -3.72 4.88
C ARG A 108 18.18 -3.22 4.97
#